data_53697b1e6a705519c4b31cfd740a9e24
#
_entry.id   53697b1e6a705519c4b31cfd740a9e24
#
_cell.length_a   1.000
_cell.length_b   1.000
_cell.length_c   1.000
_cell.angle_alpha   90.00
_cell.angle_beta   90.00
_cell.angle_gamma   90.00
#
_symmetry.space_group_name_H-M   'P 1'
#
loop_
_entity.id
_entity.type
_entity.pdbx_description
1 polymer ?
#
loop_
_entity_poly.entity_id
_entity_poly.type
_entity_poly.pdbx_seq_one_letter_code
_entity_poly.pdbx_strand_id
1 'polypeptide(L)'
;MIGSTYSIGKRVAFLRESGTVCALILAAGLSRRMGDFKPLLPLRGGTLIERSVGSALSGGAETVTVVTGHRADEVEDVLRRAFGGRVRFVRNHGYAATDMLRSVQLGAAALPKCGAFFLLPGDMPAVAGSTYEKLLAAREREAAPVIFQALNGRRAHPPLIDARLIPEILAFDGEGGLRGLWERHGDELRSVPVDDGGVGLDLDTPEDYRKCRQLYEG
;
A
#
# COMPACT_ATOMS: atom_id res chain seq x y z
N MET A 1 -23.50 20.06 -14.85
CA MET A 1 -22.30 19.24 -15.12
C MET A 1 -21.04 20.11 -15.11
N ILE A 2 -20.61 20.64 -13.97
CA ILE A 2 -19.38 21.45 -13.84
C ILE A 2 -18.78 21.15 -12.45
N GLY A 3 -18.34 19.92 -12.20
CA GLY A 3 -17.79 19.54 -10.92
C GLY A 3 -16.46 18.78 -10.94
N SER A 4 -16.06 18.24 -12.12
CA SER A 4 -14.93 17.29 -12.19
C SER A 4 -13.58 17.92 -12.51
N THR A 5 -13.53 19.02 -13.24
CA THR A 5 -12.27 19.64 -13.74
C THR A 5 -11.54 20.46 -12.65
N TYR A 6 -12.26 20.99 -11.68
CA TYR A 6 -11.67 21.80 -10.59
C TYR A 6 -10.89 20.97 -9.56
N SER A 7 -11.27 19.71 -9.40
CA SER A 7 -10.62 18.76 -8.46
C SER A 7 -9.25 18.29 -8.95
N ILE A 8 -9.11 18.03 -10.25
CA ILE A 8 -7.87 17.50 -10.84
C ILE A 8 -6.74 18.54 -10.83
N GLY A 9 -7.05 19.81 -11.14
CA GLY A 9 -6.06 20.89 -11.16
C GLY A 9 -5.48 21.20 -9.76
N LYS A 10 -6.32 21.19 -8.72
CA LYS A 10 -5.87 21.36 -7.33
C LYS A 10 -5.03 20.15 -6.86
N ARG A 11 -5.39 18.94 -7.29
CA ARG A 11 -4.67 17.70 -6.97
C ARG A 11 -3.27 17.68 -7.59
N VAL A 12 -3.10 18.13 -8.80
CA VAL A 12 -1.80 18.19 -9.50
C VAL A 12 -0.90 19.31 -8.92
N ALA A 13 -1.47 20.47 -8.57
CA ALA A 13 -0.72 21.55 -7.92
C ALA A 13 -0.22 21.09 -6.52
N PHE A 14 -1.06 20.41 -5.76
CA PHE A 14 -0.75 19.84 -4.45
C PHE A 14 0.42 18.86 -4.46
N LEU A 15 0.41 17.86 -5.36
CA LEU A 15 1.49 16.89 -5.50
C LEU A 15 2.84 17.55 -5.86
N ARG A 16 2.83 18.73 -6.49
CA ARG A 16 4.05 19.50 -6.78
C ARG A 16 4.62 20.22 -5.57
N GLU A 17 3.80 20.68 -4.65
CA GLU A 17 4.23 21.38 -3.43
C GLU A 17 4.69 20.43 -2.32
N SER A 18 4.05 19.29 -2.16
CA SER A 18 4.38 18.27 -1.14
C SER A 18 5.37 17.19 -1.61
N GLY A 19 5.82 17.26 -2.87
CA GLY A 19 6.67 16.25 -3.52
C GLY A 19 5.88 15.01 -3.98
N THR A 20 6.48 14.24 -4.89
CA THR A 20 5.93 12.99 -5.43
C THR A 20 5.58 12.00 -4.33
N VAL A 21 4.41 11.37 -4.44
CA VAL A 21 4.00 10.26 -3.57
C VAL A 21 4.04 8.96 -4.37
N CYS A 22 4.66 7.94 -3.78
CA CYS A 22 4.74 6.60 -4.34
C CYS A 22 3.91 5.60 -3.52
N ALA A 23 3.85 4.36 -3.96
CA ALA A 23 3.37 3.27 -3.13
C ALA A 23 4.37 2.12 -3.11
N LEU A 24 4.45 1.45 -1.98
CA LEU A 24 5.19 0.21 -1.76
C LEU A 24 4.19 -0.89 -1.42
N ILE A 25 4.09 -1.90 -2.29
CA ILE A 25 3.16 -3.02 -2.13
C ILE A 25 3.94 -4.31 -1.89
N LEU A 26 3.55 -5.05 -0.86
CA LEU A 26 4.20 -6.29 -0.46
C LEU A 26 3.42 -7.50 -0.97
N ALA A 27 3.98 -8.21 -1.93
CA ALA A 27 3.39 -9.39 -2.57
C ALA A 27 4.33 -10.61 -2.58
N ALA A 28 5.30 -10.67 -1.65
CA ALA A 28 6.30 -11.72 -1.59
C ALA A 28 5.83 -13.00 -0.85
N GLY A 29 4.73 -12.95 -0.10
CA GLY A 29 4.27 -14.00 0.80
C GLY A 29 3.77 -15.27 0.10
N LEU A 30 3.73 -16.38 0.86
CA LEU A 30 3.38 -17.73 0.39
C LEU A 30 1.87 -18.01 0.35
N SER A 31 1.03 -17.13 0.89
CA SER A 31 -0.44 -17.31 0.98
C SER A 31 -0.91 -18.63 1.62
N ARG A 32 -0.14 -19.18 2.59
CA ARG A 32 -0.32 -20.55 3.13
C ARG A 32 -1.73 -20.86 3.65
N ARG A 33 -2.40 -19.87 4.27
CA ARG A 33 -3.74 -20.04 4.85
C ARG A 33 -4.87 -20.05 3.81
N MET A 34 -4.61 -19.52 2.62
CA MET A 34 -5.60 -19.38 1.56
C MET A 34 -5.78 -20.68 0.75
N GLY A 35 -4.77 -21.57 0.72
CA GLY A 35 -4.76 -22.75 -0.15
C GLY A 35 -4.34 -22.45 -1.59
N ASP A 36 -4.64 -21.24 -2.06
CA ASP A 36 -4.26 -20.71 -3.37
C ASP A 36 -3.33 -19.51 -3.22
N PHE A 37 -2.65 -19.14 -4.32
CA PHE A 37 -1.77 -17.99 -4.31
C PHE A 37 -2.57 -16.68 -4.38
N LYS A 38 -2.80 -16.07 -3.23
CA LYS A 38 -3.66 -14.92 -2.98
C LYS A 38 -3.52 -13.78 -4.00
N PRO A 39 -2.31 -13.28 -4.34
CA PRO A 39 -2.19 -12.14 -5.25
C PRO A 39 -2.85 -12.32 -6.62
N LEU A 40 -2.91 -13.55 -7.11
CA LEU A 40 -3.45 -13.87 -8.43
C LEU A 40 -4.92 -14.35 -8.41
N LEU A 41 -5.58 -14.38 -7.26
CA LEU A 41 -7.00 -14.70 -7.18
C LEU A 41 -7.83 -13.66 -7.95
N PRO A 42 -8.83 -14.10 -8.75
CA PRO A 42 -9.63 -13.19 -9.56
C PRO A 42 -10.56 -12.30 -8.71
N LEU A 43 -10.64 -11.02 -9.05
CA LEU A 43 -11.58 -10.07 -8.46
C LEU A 43 -11.97 -9.00 -9.49
N ARG A 44 -13.28 -8.84 -9.78
CA ARG A 44 -13.82 -7.76 -10.63
C ARG A 44 -13.13 -7.64 -12.00
N GLY A 45 -12.94 -8.75 -12.70
CA GLY A 45 -12.32 -8.77 -14.03
C GLY A 45 -10.79 -8.55 -14.05
N GLY A 46 -10.13 -8.66 -12.91
CA GLY A 46 -8.66 -8.68 -12.76
C GLY A 46 -8.27 -9.58 -11.62
N THR A 47 -7.11 -9.38 -11.03
CA THR A 47 -6.60 -10.10 -9.86
C THR A 47 -6.57 -9.22 -8.61
N LEU A 48 -6.46 -9.81 -7.43
CA LEU A 48 -6.33 -9.07 -6.17
C LEU A 48 -5.18 -8.06 -6.22
N ILE A 49 -4.03 -8.47 -6.72
CA ILE A 49 -2.86 -7.58 -6.79
C ILE A 49 -3.06 -6.43 -7.78
N GLU A 50 -3.75 -6.66 -8.92
CA GLU A 50 -4.10 -5.58 -9.84
C GLU A 50 -5.03 -4.56 -9.19
N ARG A 51 -5.98 -5.02 -8.36
CA ARG A 51 -6.89 -4.12 -7.64
C ARG A 51 -6.14 -3.31 -6.59
N SER A 52 -5.23 -3.93 -5.82
CA SER A 52 -4.41 -3.23 -4.83
C SER A 52 -3.52 -2.17 -5.47
N VAL A 53 -2.85 -2.50 -6.58
CA VAL A 53 -2.04 -1.55 -7.35
C VAL A 53 -2.90 -0.43 -7.94
N GLY A 54 -4.02 -0.78 -8.57
CA GLY A 54 -4.96 0.18 -9.14
C GLY A 54 -5.53 1.15 -8.12
N SER A 55 -5.87 0.66 -6.91
CA SER A 55 -6.33 1.46 -5.78
C SER A 55 -5.28 2.50 -5.37
N ALA A 56 -4.03 2.09 -5.16
CA ALA A 56 -2.93 3.00 -4.80
C ALA A 56 -2.66 4.07 -5.88
N LEU A 57 -2.66 3.66 -7.16
CA LEU A 57 -2.49 4.58 -8.29
C LEU A 57 -3.64 5.59 -8.40
N SER A 58 -4.88 5.14 -8.22
CA SER A 58 -6.07 6.01 -8.21
C SER A 58 -6.09 6.90 -6.96
N GLY A 59 -5.55 6.43 -5.84
CA GLY A 59 -5.39 7.14 -4.58
C GLY A 59 -4.33 8.24 -4.59
N GLY A 60 -3.55 8.38 -5.68
CA GLY A 60 -2.59 9.47 -5.85
C GLY A 60 -1.12 9.05 -5.86
N ALA A 61 -0.81 7.75 -5.77
CA ALA A 61 0.55 7.30 -6.02
C ALA A 61 0.92 7.50 -7.50
N GLU A 62 2.06 8.13 -7.77
CA GLU A 62 2.56 8.33 -9.14
C GLU A 62 3.09 7.01 -9.72
N THR A 63 3.83 6.27 -8.90
CA THR A 63 4.36 4.95 -9.24
C THR A 63 4.20 3.99 -8.07
N VAL A 64 4.20 2.69 -8.37
CA VAL A 64 4.11 1.62 -7.38
C VAL A 64 5.34 0.74 -7.48
N THR A 65 6.04 0.53 -6.37
CA THR A 65 7.06 -0.50 -6.23
C THR A 65 6.43 -1.74 -5.58
N VAL A 66 6.50 -2.88 -6.26
CA VAL A 66 5.95 -4.15 -5.75
C VAL A 66 7.10 -5.06 -5.35
N VAL A 67 7.12 -5.51 -4.10
CA VAL A 67 8.05 -6.53 -3.64
C VAL A 67 7.44 -7.90 -3.92
N THR A 68 8.04 -8.63 -4.85
CA THR A 68 7.63 -9.97 -5.25
C THR A 68 8.50 -11.05 -4.61
N GLY A 69 8.04 -12.29 -4.58
CA GLY A 69 8.77 -13.43 -4.01
C GLY A 69 8.23 -14.75 -4.57
N HIS A 70 7.30 -15.38 -3.88
CA HIS A 70 6.65 -16.58 -4.41
C HIS A 70 5.91 -16.27 -5.73
N ARG A 71 6.11 -17.08 -6.76
CA ARG A 71 5.53 -16.91 -8.11
C ARG A 71 5.74 -15.49 -8.67
N ALA A 72 6.93 -14.92 -8.45
CA ALA A 72 7.26 -13.56 -8.85
C ALA A 72 7.00 -13.27 -10.33
N ASP A 73 7.40 -14.19 -11.23
CA ASP A 73 7.24 -13.99 -12.68
C ASP A 73 5.78 -13.78 -13.08
N GLU A 74 4.86 -14.56 -12.51
CA GLU A 74 3.43 -14.46 -12.82
C GLU A 74 2.83 -13.14 -12.32
N VAL A 75 3.20 -12.71 -11.10
CA VAL A 75 2.73 -11.43 -10.54
C VAL A 75 3.26 -10.26 -11.38
N GLU A 76 4.55 -10.29 -11.71
CA GLU A 76 5.20 -9.25 -12.48
C GLU A 76 4.60 -9.15 -13.89
N ASP A 77 4.32 -10.27 -14.55
CA ASP A 77 3.75 -10.31 -15.90
C ASP A 77 2.31 -9.75 -15.94
N VAL A 78 1.49 -10.10 -14.96
CA VAL A 78 0.13 -9.55 -14.81
C VAL A 78 0.19 -8.04 -14.63
N LEU A 79 1.03 -7.56 -13.72
CA LEU A 79 1.13 -6.12 -13.42
C LEU A 79 1.79 -5.32 -14.53
N ARG A 80 2.79 -5.87 -15.25
CA ARG A 80 3.37 -5.19 -16.43
C ARG A 80 2.34 -4.99 -17.53
N ARG A 81 1.50 -6.00 -17.79
CA ARG A 81 0.42 -5.89 -18.77
C ARG A 81 -0.62 -4.84 -18.38
N ALA A 82 -1.00 -4.78 -17.11
CA ALA A 82 -2.05 -3.89 -16.64
C ALA A 82 -1.61 -2.42 -16.49
N PHE A 83 -0.36 -2.17 -16.06
CA PHE A 83 0.07 -0.83 -15.62
C PHE A 83 1.34 -0.31 -16.30
N GLY A 84 2.03 -1.13 -17.09
CA GLY A 84 3.23 -0.73 -17.82
C GLY A 84 4.31 -0.12 -16.93
N GLY A 85 4.87 1.01 -17.35
CA GLY A 85 5.97 1.70 -16.66
C GLY A 85 5.61 2.34 -15.30
N ARG A 86 4.34 2.32 -14.89
CA ARG A 86 3.91 2.83 -13.58
C ARG A 86 4.21 1.87 -12.43
N VAL A 87 4.63 0.63 -12.73
CA VAL A 87 4.95 -0.38 -11.73
C VAL A 87 6.41 -0.80 -11.88
N ARG A 88 7.10 -0.89 -10.74
CA ARG A 88 8.47 -1.38 -10.60
C ARG A 88 8.47 -2.62 -9.71
N PHE A 89 9.47 -3.48 -9.86
CA PHE A 89 9.55 -4.74 -9.13
C PHE A 89 10.88 -4.87 -8.41
N VAL A 90 10.80 -5.45 -7.21
CA VAL A 90 11.95 -5.88 -6.40
C VAL A 90 11.67 -7.28 -5.92
N ARG A 91 12.61 -8.21 -6.14
CA ARG A 91 12.45 -9.60 -5.70
C ARG A 91 13.05 -9.83 -4.33
N ASN A 92 12.25 -10.33 -3.40
CA ASN A 92 12.73 -10.88 -2.15
C ASN A 92 13.05 -12.38 -2.37
N HIS A 93 14.28 -12.70 -2.71
CA HIS A 93 14.71 -14.09 -2.92
C HIS A 93 14.68 -14.95 -1.65
N GLY A 94 14.70 -14.31 -0.48
CA GLY A 94 14.59 -14.97 0.82
C GLY A 94 13.17 -15.08 1.36
N TYR A 95 12.14 -14.81 0.57
CA TYR A 95 10.74 -14.67 1.00
C TYR A 95 10.20 -15.80 1.90
N ALA A 96 10.72 -17.02 1.74
CA ALA A 96 10.26 -18.18 2.50
C ALA A 96 10.80 -18.21 3.94
N ALA A 97 11.91 -17.51 4.21
CA ALA A 97 12.64 -17.49 5.47
C ALA A 97 12.72 -16.09 6.13
N THR A 98 12.22 -15.05 5.45
CA THR A 98 12.26 -13.68 5.96
C THR A 98 10.87 -13.19 6.33
N ASP A 99 10.81 -12.21 7.21
CA ASP A 99 9.58 -11.55 7.65
C ASP A 99 9.14 -10.41 6.73
N MET A 100 8.04 -9.75 7.09
CA MET A 100 7.51 -8.61 6.37
C MET A 100 8.49 -7.44 6.34
N LEU A 101 9.22 -7.18 7.43
CA LEU A 101 10.16 -6.07 7.54
C LEU A 101 11.25 -6.16 6.46
N ARG A 102 11.78 -7.35 6.19
CA ARG A 102 12.75 -7.53 5.12
C ARG A 102 12.21 -7.12 3.75
N SER A 103 10.96 -7.46 3.46
CA SER A 103 10.30 -7.03 2.23
C SER A 103 10.12 -5.50 2.20
N VAL A 104 9.76 -4.86 3.32
CA VAL A 104 9.68 -3.40 3.42
C VAL A 104 11.04 -2.75 3.17
N GLN A 105 12.12 -3.26 3.76
CA GLN A 105 13.48 -2.75 3.55
C GLN A 105 13.91 -2.84 2.09
N LEU A 106 13.71 -4.01 1.45
CA LEU A 106 14.02 -4.19 0.03
C LEU A 106 13.25 -3.21 -0.86
N GLY A 107 11.96 -3.07 -0.59
CA GLY A 107 11.09 -2.16 -1.33
C GLY A 107 11.44 -0.70 -1.09
N ALA A 108 11.68 -0.29 0.15
CA ALA A 108 12.06 1.08 0.49
C ALA A 108 13.38 1.51 -0.16
N ALA A 109 14.37 0.60 -0.22
CA ALA A 109 15.64 0.83 -0.91
C ALA A 109 15.48 1.04 -2.43
N ALA A 110 14.42 0.51 -3.03
CA ALA A 110 14.16 0.57 -4.48
C ALA A 110 13.11 1.61 -4.88
N LEU A 111 12.51 2.33 -3.92
CA LEU A 111 11.59 3.42 -4.23
C LEU A 111 12.28 4.48 -5.10
N PRO A 112 11.61 5.02 -6.11
CA PRO A 112 12.10 6.22 -6.77
C PRO A 112 12.11 7.40 -5.80
N LYS A 113 12.83 8.46 -6.14
CA LYS A 113 12.84 9.68 -5.33
C LYS A 113 11.40 10.19 -5.15
N CYS A 114 10.94 10.25 -3.91
CA CYS A 114 9.61 10.71 -3.53
C CYS A 114 9.65 11.47 -2.20
N GLY A 115 8.59 12.22 -1.91
CA GLY A 115 8.45 12.91 -0.63
C GLY A 115 7.78 12.03 0.44
N ALA A 116 6.94 11.07 0.01
CA ALA A 116 6.29 10.09 0.89
C ALA A 116 5.87 8.86 0.09
N PHE A 117 5.50 7.80 0.79
CA PHE A 117 4.97 6.59 0.16
C PHE A 117 3.89 5.92 1.03
N PHE A 118 2.89 5.36 0.36
CA PHE A 118 1.93 4.46 0.99
C PHE A 118 2.55 3.07 1.13
N LEU A 119 2.32 2.40 2.25
CA LEU A 119 2.74 1.00 2.46
C LEU A 119 1.51 0.11 2.53
N LEU A 120 1.40 -0.88 1.62
CA LEU A 120 0.26 -1.79 1.55
C LEU A 120 0.70 -3.25 1.48
N PRO A 121 -0.02 -4.17 2.16
CA PRO A 121 -0.10 -5.57 1.74
C PRO A 121 -0.71 -5.69 0.34
N GLY A 122 -0.27 -6.68 -0.44
CA GLY A 122 -0.75 -6.91 -1.81
C GLY A 122 -2.17 -7.49 -1.91
N ASP A 123 -2.79 -7.76 -0.78
CA ASP A 123 -4.13 -8.33 -0.62
C ASP A 123 -5.17 -7.35 -0.07
N MET A 124 -4.93 -6.05 -0.29
CA MET A 124 -5.88 -4.98 0.06
C MET A 124 -6.50 -4.35 -1.21
N PRO A 125 -7.38 -5.06 -1.92
CA PRO A 125 -7.88 -4.63 -3.23
C PRO A 125 -8.90 -3.51 -3.16
N ALA A 126 -9.42 -3.19 -1.99
CA ALA A 126 -10.66 -2.47 -1.81
C ALA A 126 -10.54 -1.14 -1.06
N VAL A 127 -9.32 -0.67 -0.78
CA VAL A 127 -9.10 0.63 -0.13
C VAL A 127 -9.66 1.76 -1.01
N ALA A 128 -10.58 2.55 -0.47
CA ALA A 128 -11.24 3.63 -1.20
C ALA A 128 -10.30 4.80 -1.49
N GLY A 129 -10.49 5.47 -2.64
CA GLY A 129 -9.72 6.67 -3.01
C GLY A 129 -9.79 7.78 -1.95
N SER A 130 -10.94 7.92 -1.29
CA SER A 130 -11.13 8.90 -0.20
C SER A 130 -10.23 8.66 1.01
N THR A 131 -9.84 7.41 1.29
CA THR A 131 -8.88 7.08 2.35
C THR A 131 -7.50 7.66 2.03
N TYR A 132 -7.01 7.47 0.82
CA TYR A 132 -5.74 8.06 0.38
C TYR A 132 -5.79 9.59 0.39
N GLU A 133 -6.90 10.19 -0.08
CA GLU A 133 -7.10 11.64 -0.07
C GLU A 133 -7.03 12.22 1.35
N LYS A 134 -7.64 11.55 2.33
CA LYS A 134 -7.57 11.97 3.74
C LYS A 134 -6.14 11.90 4.28
N LEU A 135 -5.38 10.87 3.96
CA LEU A 135 -3.97 10.73 4.37
C LEU A 135 -3.09 11.83 3.74
N LEU A 136 -3.29 12.12 2.45
CA LEU A 136 -2.60 13.19 1.75
C LEU A 136 -2.93 14.57 2.34
N ALA A 137 -4.20 14.84 2.59
CA ALA A 137 -4.64 16.10 3.21
C ALA A 137 -4.12 16.27 4.64
N ALA A 138 -3.97 15.18 5.39
CA ALA A 138 -3.37 15.24 6.73
C ALA A 138 -1.89 15.59 6.67
N ARG A 139 -1.15 15.02 5.70
CA ARG A 139 0.27 15.35 5.48
C ARG A 139 0.51 16.81 5.17
N GLU A 140 -0.43 17.46 4.48
CA GLU A 140 -0.35 18.92 4.22
C GLU A 140 -0.44 19.76 5.49
N ARG A 141 -1.24 19.31 6.44
CA ARG A 141 -1.52 20.08 7.66
C ARG A 141 -0.48 19.90 8.73
N GLU A 142 0.11 18.71 8.80
CA GLU A 142 1.03 18.33 9.86
C GLU A 142 2.22 17.53 9.31
N ALA A 143 3.42 17.97 9.67
CA ALA A 143 4.65 17.25 9.37
C ALA A 143 4.79 16.06 10.33
N ALA A 144 4.22 14.91 9.98
CA ALA A 144 4.34 13.68 10.75
C ALA A 144 5.21 12.65 10.01
N PRO A 145 6.05 11.86 10.73
CA PRO A 145 6.85 10.81 10.10
C PRO A 145 6.01 9.70 9.50
N VAL A 146 4.88 9.36 10.15
CA VAL A 146 3.92 8.39 9.66
C VAL A 146 2.50 8.85 10.00
N ILE A 147 1.61 8.79 9.01
CA ILE A 147 0.19 9.07 9.16
C ILE A 147 -0.58 7.78 8.88
N PHE A 148 -1.20 7.24 9.91
CA PHE A 148 -2.08 6.07 9.79
C PHE A 148 -3.50 6.50 9.49
N GLN A 149 -4.21 5.72 8.74
CA GLN A 149 -5.65 5.72 8.81
C GLN A 149 -6.11 4.98 10.08
N ALA A 150 -7.24 5.36 10.63
CA ALA A 150 -7.82 4.71 11.80
C ALA A 150 -9.27 4.31 11.49
N LEU A 151 -9.53 3.00 11.47
CA LEU A 151 -10.86 2.43 11.39
C LEU A 151 -11.29 2.00 12.80
N ASN A 152 -12.41 2.52 13.28
CA ASN A 152 -12.91 2.24 14.63
C ASN A 152 -11.85 2.48 15.74
N GLY A 153 -11.03 3.52 15.59
CA GLY A 153 -9.97 3.89 16.53
C GLY A 153 -8.70 3.03 16.45
N ARG A 154 -8.63 2.05 15.54
CA ARG A 154 -7.44 1.20 15.35
C ARG A 154 -6.68 1.60 14.10
N ARG A 155 -5.36 1.76 14.22
CA ARG A 155 -4.46 2.00 13.09
C ARG A 155 -4.49 0.81 12.13
N ALA A 156 -4.58 1.10 10.82
CA ALA A 156 -4.63 0.09 9.78
C ALA A 156 -3.83 0.51 8.52
N HIS A 157 -3.73 -0.37 7.53
CA HIS A 157 -3.12 -0.08 6.23
C HIS A 157 -4.10 0.62 5.28
N PRO A 158 -3.59 1.48 4.37
CA PRO A 158 -2.20 1.89 4.22
C PRO A 158 -1.83 3.04 5.16
N PRO A 159 -0.67 3.01 5.85
CA PRO A 159 -0.05 4.23 6.34
C PRO A 159 0.56 5.03 5.19
N LEU A 160 0.63 6.36 5.35
CA LEU A 160 1.46 7.26 4.56
C LEU A 160 2.73 7.56 5.34
N ILE A 161 3.88 7.20 4.79
CA ILE A 161 5.20 7.28 5.44
C ILE A 161 6.01 8.38 4.75
N ASP A 162 6.56 9.31 5.51
CA ASP A 162 7.49 10.31 4.99
C ASP A 162 8.80 9.62 4.52
N ALA A 163 9.26 9.97 3.33
CA ALA A 163 10.46 9.34 2.75
C ALA A 163 11.73 9.59 3.56
N ARG A 164 11.75 10.60 4.45
CA ARG A 164 12.86 10.84 5.39
C ARG A 164 13.09 9.65 6.34
N LEU A 165 12.09 8.79 6.54
CA LEU A 165 12.24 7.57 7.35
C LEU A 165 12.93 6.41 6.61
N ILE A 166 13.15 6.49 5.31
CA ILE A 166 13.78 5.40 4.55
C ILE A 166 15.13 4.98 5.16
N PRO A 167 16.06 5.89 5.50
CA PRO A 167 17.32 5.47 6.13
C PRO A 167 17.13 4.72 7.46
N GLU A 168 16.15 5.13 8.27
CA GLU A 168 15.85 4.47 9.54
C GLU A 168 15.22 3.09 9.30
N ILE A 169 14.28 2.97 8.36
CA ILE A 169 13.70 1.68 7.95
C ILE A 169 14.80 0.70 7.51
N LEU A 170 15.77 1.16 6.72
CA LEU A 170 16.85 0.33 6.21
C LEU A 170 17.81 -0.11 7.31
N ALA A 171 18.05 0.72 8.31
CA ALA A 171 18.93 0.46 9.44
C ALA A 171 18.26 -0.31 10.59
N PHE A 172 16.93 -0.49 10.54
CA PHE A 172 16.18 -1.11 11.63
C PHE A 172 16.51 -2.59 11.78
N ASP A 173 16.85 -3.01 13.00
CA ASP A 173 17.29 -4.35 13.36
C ASP A 173 16.19 -5.42 13.39
N GLY A 174 14.93 -4.98 13.39
CA GLY A 174 13.75 -5.86 13.32
C GLY A 174 13.10 -6.17 14.65
N GLU A 175 13.59 -5.67 15.77
CA GLU A 175 12.97 -5.91 17.07
C GLU A 175 11.53 -5.39 17.10
N GLY A 176 10.55 -6.29 17.35
CA GLY A 176 9.13 -5.97 17.29
C GLY A 176 8.56 -5.76 15.89
N GLY A 177 9.31 -6.06 14.81
CA GLY A 177 8.92 -5.82 13.43
C GLY A 177 8.65 -4.34 13.14
N LEU A 178 7.87 -4.02 12.11
CA LEU A 178 7.50 -2.64 11.80
C LEU A 178 6.82 -1.90 12.96
N ARG A 179 6.10 -2.63 13.81
CA ARG A 179 5.47 -2.04 14.99
C ARG A 179 6.51 -1.47 15.95
N GLY A 180 7.61 -2.18 16.20
CA GLY A 180 8.72 -1.69 17.03
C GLY A 180 9.33 -0.41 16.46
N LEU A 181 9.47 -0.30 15.12
CA LEU A 181 9.92 0.94 14.50
C LEU A 181 8.95 2.11 14.78
N TRP A 182 7.64 1.89 14.62
CA TRP A 182 6.65 2.94 14.89
C TRP A 182 6.61 3.35 16.36
N GLU A 183 6.81 2.43 17.29
CA GLU A 183 6.85 2.72 18.74
C GLU A 183 7.99 3.67 19.11
N ARG A 184 9.12 3.69 18.37
CA ARG A 184 10.22 4.66 18.55
C ARG A 184 9.79 6.10 18.27
N HIS A 185 8.79 6.32 17.42
CA HIS A 185 8.28 7.66 17.07
C HIS A 185 7.14 8.15 17.98
N GLY A 186 6.55 7.28 18.80
CA GLY A 186 5.60 7.62 19.85
C GLY A 186 4.53 8.64 19.43
N ASP A 187 4.58 9.83 20.05
CA ASP A 187 3.61 10.91 19.87
C ASP A 187 3.76 11.68 18.54
N GLU A 188 4.82 11.46 17.78
CA GLU A 188 4.99 12.06 16.45
C GLU A 188 4.06 11.42 15.39
N LEU A 189 3.56 10.22 15.67
CA LEU A 189 2.65 9.51 14.77
C LEU A 189 1.26 10.16 14.77
N ARG A 190 0.64 10.23 13.61
CA ARG A 190 -0.73 10.72 13.46
C ARG A 190 -1.68 9.62 13.02
N SER A 191 -2.95 9.81 13.34
CA SER A 191 -4.01 8.92 12.92
C SER A 191 -5.19 9.73 12.38
N VAL A 192 -5.70 9.35 11.22
CA VAL A 192 -6.82 10.00 10.53
C VAL A 192 -8.01 9.04 10.55
N PRO A 193 -9.15 9.43 11.11
CA PRO A 193 -10.35 8.59 11.10
C PRO A 193 -10.87 8.42 9.68
N VAL A 194 -11.16 7.17 9.31
CA VAL A 194 -11.78 6.81 8.04
C VAL A 194 -13.01 5.94 8.27
N ASP A 195 -13.96 6.07 7.37
CA ASP A 195 -15.12 5.16 7.26
C ASP A 195 -15.00 4.45 5.91
N ASP A 196 -14.18 3.42 5.88
CA ASP A 196 -13.83 2.68 4.67
C ASP A 196 -13.81 1.19 4.98
N GLY A 197 -14.89 0.51 4.60
CA GLY A 197 -15.03 -0.93 4.79
C GLY A 197 -13.95 -1.76 4.09
N GLY A 198 -13.35 -1.22 3.01
CA GLY A 198 -12.27 -1.88 2.28
C GLY A 198 -10.97 -2.02 3.07
N VAL A 199 -10.76 -1.13 4.03
CA VAL A 199 -9.60 -1.14 4.93
C VAL A 199 -9.63 -2.29 5.93
N GLY A 200 -10.82 -2.69 6.36
CA GLY A 200 -11.03 -3.77 7.32
C GLY A 200 -11.11 -5.16 6.71
N LEU A 201 -10.98 -5.26 5.38
CA LEU A 201 -11.03 -6.57 4.70
C LEU A 201 -9.68 -7.27 4.74
N ASP A 202 -9.55 -8.16 5.71
CA ASP A 202 -8.40 -9.04 5.84
C ASP A 202 -8.69 -10.34 5.07
N LEU A 203 -8.06 -10.50 3.91
CA LEU A 203 -8.31 -11.62 2.99
C LEU A 203 -7.44 -12.84 3.35
N ASP A 204 -7.53 -13.34 4.57
CA ASP A 204 -6.66 -14.38 5.06
C ASP A 204 -7.12 -15.81 4.74
N THR A 205 -8.41 -16.01 4.57
CA THR A 205 -9.01 -17.33 4.35
C THR A 205 -9.87 -17.37 3.08
N PRO A 206 -10.17 -18.56 2.52
CA PRO A 206 -11.11 -18.70 1.40
C PRO A 206 -12.50 -18.13 1.70
N GLU A 207 -12.90 -18.10 2.97
CA GLU A 207 -14.17 -17.50 3.37
C GLU A 207 -14.14 -15.99 3.28
N ASP A 208 -13.05 -15.33 3.72
CA ASP A 208 -12.87 -13.89 3.60
C ASP A 208 -12.86 -13.47 2.14
N TYR A 209 -12.19 -14.25 1.29
CA TYR A 209 -12.20 -14.01 -0.15
C TYR A 209 -13.59 -14.13 -0.76
N ARG A 210 -14.38 -15.14 -0.36
CA ARG A 210 -15.78 -15.25 -0.83
C ARG A 210 -16.64 -14.07 -0.40
N LYS A 211 -16.50 -13.59 0.85
CA LYS A 211 -17.18 -12.39 1.35
C LYS A 211 -16.77 -11.14 0.56
N CYS A 212 -15.46 -10.98 0.32
CA CYS A 212 -14.95 -9.88 -0.51
C CYS A 212 -15.57 -9.90 -1.90
N ARG A 213 -15.62 -11.04 -2.58
CA ARG A 213 -16.25 -11.16 -3.89
C ARG A 213 -17.72 -10.76 -3.86
N GLN A 214 -18.48 -11.22 -2.89
CA GLN A 214 -19.91 -10.86 -2.74
C GLN A 214 -20.10 -9.35 -2.58
N LEU A 215 -19.24 -8.67 -1.82
CA LEU A 215 -19.32 -7.23 -1.60
C LEU A 215 -18.94 -6.39 -2.83
N TYR A 216 -18.07 -6.91 -3.69
CA TYR A 216 -17.49 -6.13 -4.79
C TYR A 216 -17.89 -6.61 -6.19
N GLU A 217 -18.52 -7.77 -6.34
CA GLU A 217 -19.00 -8.32 -7.63
C GLU A 217 -20.54 -8.42 -7.70
N GLY A 218 -21.24 -8.28 -6.55
CA GLY A 218 -22.70 -8.16 -6.46
C GLY A 218 -23.10 -6.71 -6.68
#